data_4bcb35c93c661d2b052d0528857e8856
#
_entry.id   4bcb35c93c661d2b052d0528857e8856
#
_cell.length_a   1.000
_cell.length_b   1.000
_cell.length_c   1.000
_cell.angle_alpha   90.00
_cell.angle_beta   90.00
_cell.angle_gamma   90.00
#
_symmetry.space_group_name_H-M   'P 1'
#
loop_
_entity.id
_entity.type
_entity.pdbx_description
1 polymer ?
#
loop_
_entity_poly.entity_id
_entity_poly.type
_entity_poly.pdbx_seq_one_letter_code
_entity_poly.pdbx_strand_id
1 'polypeptide(L)'
;MSNYKLTYFDIDGGRAEATRIALHAAGIDFEDNRLSFPEFGQQQFDMRFHAVPVMEIDGAQVTQSNALNRYIGKIAGLYPTDDLQALYCDEVMDAVEDLTHHMTATFGLEGEEMKLAREAFVSGWLTVYLKGLSELLQRGGGEYFAGGQLTIADLKVFVQTQALEAGFLDHVPTDIVQQVAPALHEHAQRVTAEPNVVAYYASKS
;
A
#
# COMPACT_ATOMS: atom_id res chain seq x y z
N MET A 1 -5.71 26.09 -5.86
CA MET A 1 -5.24 24.73 -5.47
C MET A 1 -6.45 23.82 -5.52
N SER A 2 -6.30 22.58 -6.01
CA SER A 2 -7.42 21.63 -6.01
C SER A 2 -7.74 21.22 -4.56
N ASN A 3 -9.02 20.96 -4.30
CA ASN A 3 -9.50 20.45 -3.04
C ASN A 3 -9.51 18.91 -3.08
N TYR A 4 -8.81 18.27 -2.16
CA TYR A 4 -8.69 16.82 -2.07
C TYR A 4 -9.40 16.29 -0.83
N LYS A 5 -10.22 15.23 -1.00
CA LYS A 5 -10.80 14.46 0.08
C LYS A 5 -10.56 12.98 -0.17
N LEU A 6 -9.81 12.33 0.70
CA LEU A 6 -9.51 10.91 0.63
C LEU A 6 -10.38 10.15 1.63
N THR A 7 -11.24 9.26 1.13
CA THR A 7 -12.11 8.41 1.94
C THR A 7 -11.56 7.00 1.99
N TYR A 8 -11.32 6.50 3.19
CA TYR A 8 -10.87 5.13 3.45
C TYR A 8 -11.27 4.69 4.87
N PHE A 9 -11.01 3.43 5.21
CA PHE A 9 -11.23 2.94 6.57
C PHE A 9 -10.39 3.71 7.60
N ASP A 10 -10.91 3.81 8.83
CA ASP A 10 -10.19 4.39 9.98
C ASP A 10 -9.15 3.40 10.52
N ILE A 11 -8.14 3.17 9.71
CA ILE A 11 -6.96 2.37 10.02
C ILE A 11 -5.71 3.07 9.51
N ASP A 12 -4.59 2.85 10.17
CA ASP A 12 -3.28 3.16 9.64
C ASP A 12 -2.80 1.97 8.80
N GLY A 13 -2.40 2.25 7.56
CA GLY A 13 -2.06 1.21 6.60
C GLY A 13 -3.12 1.01 5.50
N GLY A 14 -3.09 -0.16 4.88
CA GLY A 14 -3.98 -0.52 3.79
C GLY A 14 -3.76 0.28 2.50
N ARG A 15 -4.75 0.21 1.60
CA ARG A 15 -4.62 0.73 0.21
C ARG A 15 -4.48 2.25 0.11
N ALA A 16 -4.92 3.01 1.12
CA ALA A 16 -4.86 4.49 1.09
C ALA A 16 -3.55 5.05 1.67
N GLU A 17 -2.81 4.28 2.45
CA GLU A 17 -1.70 4.82 3.25
C GLU A 17 -0.55 5.37 2.40
N ALA A 18 -0.18 4.70 1.31
CA ALA A 18 0.84 5.22 0.40
C ALA A 18 0.43 6.58 -0.19
N THR A 19 -0.86 6.74 -0.54
CA THR A 19 -1.41 8.03 -0.99
C THR A 19 -1.36 9.10 0.10
N ARG A 20 -1.68 8.76 1.37
CA ARG A 20 -1.60 9.69 2.52
C ARG A 20 -0.16 10.18 2.74
N ILE A 21 0.80 9.25 2.76
CA ILE A 21 2.22 9.58 2.91
C ILE A 21 2.68 10.51 1.77
N ALA A 22 2.28 10.20 0.53
CA ALA A 22 2.67 11.00 -0.64
C ALA A 22 2.05 12.42 -0.63
N LEU A 23 0.79 12.57 -0.22
CA LEU A 23 0.14 13.87 -0.05
C LEU A 23 0.86 14.71 1.01
N HIS A 24 1.18 14.11 2.16
CA HIS A 24 1.92 14.76 3.22
C HIS A 24 3.32 15.18 2.75
N ALA A 25 4.05 14.29 2.07
CA ALA A 25 5.38 14.58 1.53
C ALA A 25 5.39 15.74 0.53
N ALA A 26 4.31 15.91 -0.23
CA ALA A 26 4.11 17.01 -1.17
C ALA A 26 3.64 18.31 -0.51
N GLY A 27 3.36 18.32 0.79
CA GLY A 27 2.75 19.46 1.48
C GLY A 27 1.36 19.82 0.96
N ILE A 28 0.61 18.83 0.49
CA ILE A 28 -0.75 18.98 -0.04
C ILE A 28 -1.75 18.77 1.08
N ASP A 29 -2.51 19.80 1.41
CA ASP A 29 -3.63 19.67 2.35
C ASP A 29 -4.76 18.86 1.72
N PHE A 30 -5.33 17.95 2.51
CA PHE A 30 -6.46 17.12 2.13
C PHE A 30 -7.34 16.78 3.34
N GLU A 31 -8.61 16.54 3.09
CA GLU A 31 -9.52 15.96 4.07
C GLU A 31 -9.31 14.45 4.12
N ASP A 32 -8.84 13.92 5.26
CA ASP A 32 -8.72 12.47 5.50
C ASP A 32 -10.02 11.95 6.13
N ASN A 33 -10.98 11.58 5.28
CA ASN A 33 -12.29 11.07 5.70
C ASN A 33 -12.16 9.58 6.04
N ARG A 34 -12.07 9.30 7.34
CA ARG A 34 -11.90 7.95 7.89
C ARG A 34 -13.23 7.36 8.30
N LEU A 35 -13.55 6.18 7.78
CA LEU A 35 -14.81 5.48 8.03
C LEU A 35 -14.59 4.25 8.89
N SER A 36 -15.41 4.08 9.92
CA SER A 36 -15.58 2.79 10.57
C SER A 36 -16.23 1.79 9.60
N PHE A 37 -16.09 0.49 9.85
CA PHE A 37 -16.75 -0.54 9.03
C PHE A 37 -18.30 -0.39 8.96
N PRO A 38 -19.01 -0.05 10.06
CA PRO A 38 -20.43 0.23 10.00
C PRO A 38 -20.78 1.44 9.13
N GLU A 39 -20.02 2.54 9.22
CA GLU A 39 -20.22 3.73 8.36
C GLU A 39 -19.98 3.42 6.90
N PHE A 40 -18.92 2.66 6.58
CA PHE A 40 -18.71 2.17 5.21
C PHE A 40 -19.90 1.35 4.72
N GLY A 41 -20.42 0.43 5.54
CA GLY A 41 -21.60 -0.38 5.19
C GLY A 41 -22.81 0.47 4.81
N GLN A 42 -22.99 1.65 5.41
CA GLN A 42 -24.06 2.59 5.10
C GLN A 42 -23.79 3.44 3.85
N GLN A 43 -22.53 3.86 3.64
CA GLN A 43 -22.13 4.84 2.64
C GLN A 43 -21.61 4.21 1.33
N GLN A 44 -21.28 2.90 1.32
CA GLN A 44 -20.64 2.26 0.16
C GLN A 44 -21.43 2.40 -1.14
N PHE A 45 -22.76 2.49 -1.09
CA PHE A 45 -23.61 2.60 -2.27
C PHE A 45 -23.51 3.96 -2.98
N ASP A 46 -22.99 4.99 -2.28
CA ASP A 46 -22.71 6.30 -2.86
C ASP A 46 -21.31 6.34 -3.51
N MET A 47 -20.53 5.28 -3.33
CA MET A 47 -19.18 5.15 -3.87
C MET A 47 -19.17 4.33 -5.14
N ARG A 48 -18.43 4.79 -6.14
CA ARG A 48 -18.22 4.02 -7.37
C ARG A 48 -17.55 2.68 -7.01
N PHE A 49 -18.09 1.61 -7.56
CA PHE A 49 -17.67 0.22 -7.29
C PHE A 49 -17.92 -0.26 -5.84
N HIS A 50 -18.66 0.47 -5.02
CA HIS A 50 -18.97 0.14 -3.61
C HIS A 50 -17.69 -0.22 -2.82
N ALA A 51 -16.62 0.51 -3.04
CA ALA A 51 -15.31 0.20 -2.50
C ALA A 51 -14.49 1.46 -2.19
N VAL A 52 -13.57 1.34 -1.26
CA VAL A 52 -12.58 2.35 -0.90
C VAL A 52 -11.16 1.85 -1.24
N PRO A 53 -10.18 2.74 -1.50
CA PRO A 53 -10.24 4.19 -1.35
C PRO A 53 -11.02 4.90 -2.46
N VAL A 54 -11.64 6.01 -2.08
CA VAL A 54 -12.21 7.01 -3.00
C VAL A 54 -11.52 8.33 -2.73
N MET A 55 -11.10 9.03 -3.78
CA MET A 55 -10.62 10.41 -3.69
C MET A 55 -11.58 11.33 -4.43
N GLU A 56 -12.01 12.39 -3.79
CA GLU A 56 -12.71 13.49 -4.45
C GLU A 56 -11.67 14.57 -4.78
N ILE A 57 -11.64 14.98 -6.05
CA ILE A 57 -10.80 16.06 -6.55
C ILE A 57 -11.74 17.12 -7.11
N ASP A 58 -11.83 18.28 -6.43
CA ASP A 58 -12.77 19.35 -6.79
C ASP A 58 -14.22 18.84 -6.97
N GLY A 59 -14.63 17.87 -6.13
CA GLY A 59 -15.95 17.24 -6.14
C GLY A 59 -16.11 16.07 -7.12
N ALA A 60 -15.12 15.76 -7.93
CA ALA A 60 -15.15 14.60 -8.83
C ALA A 60 -14.57 13.35 -8.16
N GLN A 61 -15.35 12.26 -8.07
CA GLN A 61 -14.89 11.00 -7.51
C GLN A 61 -13.94 10.26 -8.44
N VAL A 62 -12.78 9.89 -7.91
CA VAL A 62 -11.79 8.99 -8.52
C VAL A 62 -11.53 7.82 -7.58
N THR A 63 -11.42 6.62 -8.14
CA THR A 63 -11.23 5.37 -7.40
C THR A 63 -10.00 4.62 -7.90
N GLN A 64 -9.73 3.43 -7.36
CA GLN A 64 -8.59 2.57 -7.66
C GLN A 64 -7.27 3.08 -7.04
N SER A 65 -6.79 2.37 -6.01
CA SER A 65 -5.61 2.77 -5.23
C SER A 65 -4.39 3.06 -6.09
N ASN A 66 -4.12 2.24 -7.13
CA ASN A 66 -2.97 2.45 -8.00
C ASN A 66 -3.13 3.66 -8.94
N ALA A 67 -4.36 3.99 -9.35
CA ALA A 67 -4.61 5.22 -10.10
C ALA A 67 -4.36 6.45 -9.22
N LEU A 68 -4.81 6.42 -7.97
CA LEU A 68 -4.57 7.48 -6.98
C LEU A 68 -3.08 7.61 -6.66
N ASN A 69 -2.41 6.51 -6.38
CA ASN A 69 -0.97 6.47 -6.12
C ASN A 69 -0.17 7.06 -7.28
N ARG A 70 -0.48 6.68 -8.52
CA ARG A 70 0.18 7.20 -9.71
C ARG A 70 -0.04 8.71 -9.88
N TYR A 71 -1.27 9.18 -9.69
CA TYR A 71 -1.60 10.60 -9.82
C TYR A 71 -0.91 11.42 -8.72
N ILE A 72 -1.07 11.06 -7.46
CA ILE A 72 -0.45 11.78 -6.35
C ILE A 72 1.07 11.62 -6.36
N GLY A 73 1.59 10.44 -6.70
CA GLY A 73 3.02 10.22 -6.88
C GLY A 73 3.66 11.17 -7.90
N LYS A 74 2.98 11.45 -9.02
CA LYS A 74 3.45 12.45 -10.01
C LYS A 74 3.49 13.86 -9.43
N ILE A 75 2.47 14.27 -8.69
CA ILE A 75 2.41 15.59 -8.07
C ILE A 75 3.46 15.73 -6.96
N ALA A 76 3.68 14.66 -6.20
CA ALA A 76 4.65 14.61 -5.10
C ALA A 76 6.12 14.44 -5.55
N GLY A 77 6.37 14.26 -6.85
CA GLY A 77 7.72 13.92 -7.34
C GLY A 77 8.19 12.50 -6.98
N LEU A 78 7.26 11.64 -6.59
CA LEU A 78 7.49 10.24 -6.19
C LEU A 78 7.12 9.23 -7.31
N TYR A 79 7.04 9.68 -8.54
CA TYR A 79 6.75 8.82 -9.70
C TYR A 79 7.74 9.14 -10.82
N PRO A 80 8.38 8.12 -11.42
CA PRO A 80 9.41 8.33 -12.43
C PRO A 80 8.89 9.05 -13.67
N THR A 81 9.73 9.90 -14.26
CA THR A 81 9.45 10.57 -15.54
C THR A 81 9.96 9.79 -16.75
N ASP A 82 10.90 8.89 -16.56
CA ASP A 82 11.34 7.94 -17.58
C ASP A 82 10.30 6.83 -17.76
N ASP A 83 9.89 6.57 -18.99
CA ASP A 83 8.80 5.63 -19.29
C ASP A 83 9.09 4.21 -18.84
N LEU A 84 10.32 3.74 -18.91
CA LEU A 84 10.68 2.40 -18.48
C LEU A 84 10.70 2.30 -16.95
N GLN A 85 11.21 3.30 -16.25
CA GLN A 85 11.17 3.36 -14.80
C GLN A 85 9.73 3.53 -14.28
N ALA A 86 8.88 4.26 -15.00
CA ALA A 86 7.45 4.36 -14.73
C ALA A 86 6.75 3.01 -14.87
N LEU A 87 7.07 2.24 -15.91
CA LEU A 87 6.58 0.87 -16.10
C LEU A 87 6.99 -0.04 -14.92
N TYR A 88 8.25 0.04 -14.45
CA TYR A 88 8.72 -0.74 -13.30
C TYR A 88 7.99 -0.33 -12.01
N CYS A 89 7.75 0.96 -11.82
CA CYS A 89 6.96 1.46 -10.70
C CYS A 89 5.53 0.90 -10.72
N ASP A 90 4.89 0.89 -11.89
CA ASP A 90 3.54 0.37 -12.07
C ASP A 90 3.46 -1.15 -11.85
N GLU A 91 4.41 -1.92 -12.40
CA GLU A 91 4.50 -3.37 -12.21
C GLU A 91 4.55 -3.75 -10.72
N VAL A 92 5.35 -3.04 -9.94
CA VAL A 92 5.45 -3.28 -8.49
C VAL A 92 4.14 -2.94 -7.77
N MET A 93 3.51 -1.80 -8.11
CA MET A 93 2.24 -1.40 -7.49
C MET A 93 1.12 -2.40 -7.80
N ASP A 94 1.07 -2.92 -9.01
CA ASP A 94 0.05 -3.88 -9.42
C ASP A 94 0.30 -5.26 -8.79
N ALA A 95 1.56 -5.70 -8.68
CA ALA A 95 1.92 -6.91 -7.95
C ALA A 95 1.52 -6.86 -6.47
N VAL A 96 1.69 -5.71 -5.80
CA VAL A 96 1.22 -5.52 -4.42
C VAL A 96 -0.31 -5.56 -4.34
N GLU A 97 -1.02 -5.05 -5.35
CA GLU A 97 -2.49 -5.10 -5.37
C GLU A 97 -3.00 -6.54 -5.52
N ASP A 98 -2.37 -7.34 -6.39
CA ASP A 98 -2.68 -8.77 -6.54
C ASP A 98 -2.43 -9.53 -5.22
N LEU A 99 -1.28 -9.30 -4.58
CA LEU A 99 -0.99 -9.88 -3.27
C LEU A 99 -2.06 -9.48 -2.24
N THR A 100 -2.48 -8.22 -2.23
CA THR A 100 -3.54 -7.73 -1.34
C THR A 100 -4.87 -8.44 -1.62
N HIS A 101 -5.22 -8.72 -2.87
CA HIS A 101 -6.41 -9.50 -3.23
C HIS A 101 -6.35 -10.91 -2.66
N HIS A 102 -5.21 -11.61 -2.81
CA HIS A 102 -5.05 -12.94 -2.23
C HIS A 102 -5.15 -12.93 -0.69
N MET A 103 -4.59 -11.92 -0.04
CA MET A 103 -4.66 -11.75 1.40
C MET A 103 -6.12 -11.50 1.86
N THR A 104 -6.81 -10.55 1.21
CA THR A 104 -8.17 -10.17 1.60
C THR A 104 -9.19 -11.26 1.32
N ALA A 105 -8.91 -12.20 0.42
CA ALA A 105 -9.72 -13.40 0.21
C ALA A 105 -9.82 -14.31 1.46
N THR A 106 -8.91 -14.13 2.43
CA THR A 106 -8.95 -14.86 3.72
C THR A 106 -9.72 -14.11 4.81
N PHE A 107 -10.24 -12.90 4.52
CA PHE A 107 -10.96 -12.10 5.49
C PHE A 107 -12.41 -12.58 5.62
N GLY A 108 -12.97 -12.48 6.86
CA GLY A 108 -14.31 -12.97 7.15
C GLY A 108 -14.42 -14.49 7.32
N LEU A 109 -13.33 -15.23 7.14
CA LEU A 109 -13.26 -16.64 7.52
C LEU A 109 -12.99 -16.77 9.03
N GLU A 110 -13.41 -17.89 9.64
CA GLU A 110 -13.25 -18.14 11.07
C GLU A 110 -12.74 -19.55 11.34
N GLY A 111 -12.17 -19.75 12.53
CA GLY A 111 -11.78 -21.06 13.04
C GLY A 111 -10.81 -21.80 12.12
N GLU A 112 -11.06 -23.11 11.90
CA GLU A 112 -10.16 -23.96 11.12
C GLU A 112 -10.15 -23.59 9.63
N GLU A 113 -11.26 -23.07 9.08
CA GLU A 113 -11.32 -22.59 7.68
C GLU A 113 -10.36 -21.41 7.47
N MET A 114 -10.37 -20.41 8.36
CA MET A 114 -9.44 -19.30 8.33
C MET A 114 -7.99 -19.78 8.42
N LYS A 115 -7.69 -20.67 9.35
CA LYS A 115 -6.35 -21.22 9.54
C LYS A 115 -5.84 -21.88 8.26
N LEU A 116 -6.59 -22.82 7.70
CA LEU A 116 -6.20 -23.51 6.47
C LEU A 116 -6.02 -22.58 5.29
N ALA A 117 -6.91 -21.60 5.13
CA ALA A 117 -6.81 -20.59 4.06
C ALA A 117 -5.55 -19.74 4.20
N ARG A 118 -5.20 -19.31 5.43
CA ARG A 118 -4.00 -18.49 5.67
C ARG A 118 -2.71 -19.28 5.59
N GLU A 119 -2.67 -20.53 6.06
CA GLU A 119 -1.52 -21.42 5.86
C GLU A 119 -1.28 -21.70 4.36
N ALA A 120 -2.35 -21.91 3.59
CA ALA A 120 -2.26 -22.05 2.13
C ALA A 120 -1.80 -20.74 1.44
N PHE A 121 -2.29 -19.58 1.89
CA PHE A 121 -1.82 -18.29 1.41
C PHE A 121 -0.33 -18.06 1.69
N VAL A 122 0.14 -18.35 2.91
CA VAL A 122 1.55 -18.21 3.31
C VAL A 122 2.46 -19.10 2.47
N SER A 123 2.13 -20.38 2.35
CA SER A 123 2.96 -21.34 1.59
C SER A 123 2.86 -21.17 0.07
N GLY A 124 1.81 -20.54 -0.42
CA GLY A 124 1.52 -20.31 -1.83
C GLY A 124 1.80 -18.86 -2.25
N TRP A 125 0.73 -18.09 -2.46
CA TRP A 125 0.79 -16.76 -3.07
C TRP A 125 1.69 -15.79 -2.31
N LEU A 126 1.65 -15.73 -0.99
CA LEU A 126 2.50 -14.82 -0.23
C LEU A 126 3.97 -15.07 -0.53
N THR A 127 4.42 -16.32 -0.48
CA THR A 127 5.81 -16.69 -0.80
C THR A 127 6.19 -16.34 -2.23
N VAL A 128 5.30 -16.57 -3.20
CA VAL A 128 5.55 -16.24 -4.62
C VAL A 128 5.72 -14.72 -4.81
N TYR A 129 4.81 -13.92 -4.26
CA TYR A 129 4.88 -12.46 -4.42
C TYR A 129 6.04 -11.83 -3.65
N LEU A 130 6.36 -12.32 -2.45
CA LEU A 130 7.54 -11.82 -1.71
C LEU A 130 8.83 -12.08 -2.48
N LYS A 131 9.01 -13.26 -3.08
CA LYS A 131 10.18 -13.55 -3.92
C LYS A 131 10.20 -12.68 -5.18
N GLY A 132 9.08 -12.57 -5.88
CA GLY A 132 8.98 -11.74 -7.08
C GLY A 132 9.27 -10.26 -6.78
N LEU A 133 8.69 -9.69 -5.73
CA LEU A 133 8.99 -8.32 -5.30
C LEU A 133 10.47 -8.15 -4.90
N SER A 134 11.08 -9.15 -4.26
CA SER A 134 12.52 -9.11 -3.98
C SER A 134 13.38 -9.08 -5.24
N GLU A 135 13.01 -9.84 -6.28
CA GLU A 135 13.67 -9.81 -7.59
C GLU A 135 13.49 -8.45 -8.27
N LEU A 136 12.28 -7.84 -8.22
CA LEU A 136 12.03 -6.51 -8.76
C LEU A 136 12.85 -5.43 -8.03
N LEU A 137 13.01 -5.53 -6.71
CA LEU A 137 13.87 -4.64 -5.92
C LEU A 137 15.34 -4.75 -6.39
N GLN A 138 15.84 -5.97 -6.59
CA GLN A 138 17.19 -6.19 -7.10
C GLN A 138 17.37 -5.62 -8.51
N ARG A 139 16.38 -5.75 -9.40
CA ARG A 139 16.39 -5.12 -10.72
C ARG A 139 16.48 -3.59 -10.61
N GLY A 140 15.84 -2.98 -9.62
CA GLY A 140 15.89 -1.54 -9.33
C GLY A 140 17.22 -1.06 -8.71
N GLY A 141 18.16 -1.97 -8.41
CA GLY A 141 19.45 -1.67 -7.79
C GLY A 141 19.54 -2.04 -6.31
N GLY A 142 18.48 -2.64 -5.73
CA GLY A 142 18.46 -3.17 -4.37
C GLY A 142 18.09 -2.16 -3.28
N GLU A 143 18.06 -0.86 -3.58
CA GLU A 143 17.68 0.18 -2.63
C GLU A 143 16.23 0.62 -2.79
N TYR A 144 15.81 0.91 -4.03
CA TYR A 144 14.47 1.32 -4.43
C TYR A 144 14.05 0.57 -5.69
N PHE A 145 12.73 0.49 -5.93
CA PHE A 145 12.18 -0.30 -7.03
C PHE A 145 12.38 0.32 -8.40
N ALA A 146 12.43 1.66 -8.49
CA ALA A 146 12.55 2.36 -9.77
C ALA A 146 13.30 3.69 -9.62
N GLY A 147 14.02 4.09 -10.66
CA GLY A 147 14.68 5.40 -10.76
C GLY A 147 15.81 5.66 -9.76
N GLY A 148 16.23 4.67 -8.97
CA GLY A 148 17.29 4.79 -7.97
C GLY A 148 16.96 5.75 -6.82
N GLN A 149 15.69 6.03 -6.58
CA GLN A 149 15.20 6.92 -5.51
C GLN A 149 13.85 6.45 -5.00
N LEU A 150 13.43 6.97 -3.83
CA LEU A 150 12.10 6.69 -3.28
C LEU A 150 10.99 7.03 -4.28
N THR A 151 10.11 6.06 -4.53
CA THR A 151 8.92 6.21 -5.38
C THR A 151 7.65 5.82 -4.63
N ILE A 152 6.50 6.06 -5.25
CA ILE A 152 5.21 5.63 -4.71
C ILE A 152 5.09 4.10 -4.63
N ALA A 153 5.83 3.36 -5.47
CA ALA A 153 5.91 1.90 -5.39
C ALA A 153 6.59 1.45 -4.10
N ASP A 154 7.68 2.12 -3.71
CA ASP A 154 8.38 1.85 -2.45
C ASP A 154 7.48 2.08 -1.25
N LEU A 155 6.71 3.16 -1.24
CA LEU A 155 5.72 3.43 -0.18
C LEU A 155 4.64 2.34 -0.13
N LYS A 156 4.16 1.87 -1.28
CA LYS A 156 3.13 0.82 -1.32
C LYS A 156 3.67 -0.53 -0.81
N VAL A 157 4.89 -0.92 -1.21
CA VAL A 157 5.54 -2.14 -0.69
C VAL A 157 5.83 -2.02 0.79
N PHE A 158 6.32 -0.87 1.24
CA PHE A 158 6.56 -0.57 2.66
C PHE A 158 5.30 -0.79 3.50
N VAL A 159 4.17 -0.19 3.10
CA VAL A 159 2.88 -0.35 3.80
C VAL A 159 2.45 -1.82 3.84
N GLN A 160 2.60 -2.55 2.74
CA GLN A 160 2.26 -3.97 2.69
C GLN A 160 3.17 -4.81 3.59
N THR A 161 4.47 -4.53 3.61
CA THR A 161 5.44 -5.20 4.49
C THR A 161 5.11 -4.96 5.96
N GLN A 162 4.87 -3.72 6.35
CA GLN A 162 4.46 -3.41 7.72
C GLN A 162 3.16 -4.13 8.12
N ALA A 163 2.20 -4.21 7.22
CA ALA A 163 0.95 -4.93 7.48
C ALA A 163 1.18 -6.43 7.75
N LEU A 164 2.09 -7.06 7.04
CA LEU A 164 2.44 -8.48 7.24
C LEU A 164 3.20 -8.71 8.55
N GLU A 165 4.04 -7.75 8.96
CA GLU A 165 4.87 -7.84 10.17
C GLU A 165 4.13 -7.40 11.45
N ALA A 166 2.99 -6.70 11.32
CA ALA A 166 2.25 -6.14 12.45
C ALA A 166 1.53 -7.18 13.33
N GLY A 167 1.38 -8.42 12.88
CA GLY A 167 0.81 -9.53 13.67
C GLY A 167 -0.71 -9.50 13.83
N PHE A 168 -1.45 -8.70 13.05
CA PHE A 168 -2.91 -8.70 13.09
C PHE A 168 -3.55 -9.81 12.24
N LEU A 169 -2.76 -10.53 11.44
CA LEU A 169 -3.21 -11.67 10.64
C LEU A 169 -2.87 -12.98 11.38
N ASP A 170 -3.84 -13.54 12.08
CA ASP A 170 -3.67 -14.86 12.70
C ASP A 170 -3.17 -15.88 11.67
N HIS A 171 -2.31 -16.81 12.09
CA HIS A 171 -1.71 -17.85 11.25
C HIS A 171 -0.82 -17.36 10.09
N VAL A 172 -0.44 -16.07 10.09
CA VAL A 172 0.61 -15.51 9.24
C VAL A 172 1.80 -15.15 10.12
N PRO A 173 2.99 -15.78 9.95
CA PRO A 173 4.15 -15.48 10.79
C PRO A 173 4.58 -14.02 10.60
N THR A 174 4.82 -13.30 11.70
CA THR A 174 5.24 -11.88 11.67
C THR A 174 6.64 -11.68 11.09
N ASP A 175 7.44 -12.72 11.04
CA ASP A 175 8.79 -12.72 10.48
C ASP A 175 8.86 -13.28 9.04
N ILE A 176 7.69 -13.54 8.41
CA ILE A 176 7.61 -14.18 7.09
C ILE A 176 8.36 -13.38 6.01
N VAL A 177 8.30 -12.05 6.06
CA VAL A 177 9.02 -11.22 5.08
C VAL A 177 10.53 -11.38 5.27
N GLN A 178 11.02 -11.33 6.50
CA GLN A 178 12.43 -11.54 6.81
C GLN A 178 12.93 -12.93 6.41
N GLN A 179 12.09 -13.97 6.61
CA GLN A 179 12.44 -15.36 6.26
C GLN A 179 12.49 -15.60 4.74
N VAL A 180 11.53 -15.05 3.98
CA VAL A 180 11.34 -15.36 2.56
C VAL A 180 12.05 -14.36 1.66
N ALA A 181 12.07 -13.09 2.04
CA ALA A 181 12.57 -11.96 1.25
C ALA A 181 13.27 -10.93 2.15
N PRO A 182 14.42 -11.24 2.75
CA PRO A 182 15.11 -10.34 3.70
C PRO A 182 15.40 -8.96 3.10
N ALA A 183 15.64 -8.87 1.80
CA ALA A 183 15.84 -7.58 1.12
C ALA A 183 14.61 -6.66 1.20
N LEU A 184 13.38 -7.21 1.23
CA LEU A 184 12.17 -6.40 1.42
C LEU A 184 12.02 -5.93 2.87
N HIS A 185 12.44 -6.73 3.85
CA HIS A 185 12.50 -6.30 5.24
C HIS A 185 13.49 -5.12 5.41
N GLU A 186 14.70 -5.23 4.85
CA GLU A 186 15.69 -4.15 4.85
C GLU A 186 15.20 -2.90 4.10
N HIS A 187 14.50 -3.09 2.97
CA HIS A 187 13.85 -2.00 2.24
C HIS A 187 12.81 -1.29 3.12
N ALA A 188 11.94 -2.04 3.81
CA ALA A 188 10.95 -1.43 4.71
C ALA A 188 11.60 -0.63 5.84
N GLN A 189 12.72 -1.10 6.42
CA GLN A 189 13.48 -0.36 7.42
C GLN A 189 14.06 0.94 6.83
N ARG A 190 14.58 0.91 5.59
CA ARG A 190 15.08 2.10 4.88
C ARG A 190 13.96 3.11 4.65
N VAL A 191 12.81 2.67 4.14
CA VAL A 191 11.65 3.55 3.91
C VAL A 191 11.12 4.13 5.22
N THR A 192 11.12 3.37 6.33
CA THR A 192 10.77 3.89 7.66
C THR A 192 11.66 5.08 8.06
N ALA A 193 12.93 5.07 7.68
CA ALA A 193 13.89 6.13 8.01
C ALA A 193 13.84 7.33 7.05
N GLU A 194 13.06 7.28 5.99
CA GLU A 194 12.89 8.40 5.05
C GLU A 194 12.29 9.63 5.76
N PRO A 195 12.88 10.82 5.61
CA PRO A 195 12.45 12.01 6.35
C PRO A 195 10.96 12.33 6.23
N ASN A 196 10.40 12.18 5.03
CA ASN A 196 8.98 12.44 4.76
C ASN A 196 8.08 11.39 5.41
N VAL A 197 8.52 10.13 5.51
CA VAL A 197 7.79 9.05 6.18
C VAL A 197 7.82 9.26 7.69
N VAL A 198 9.00 9.60 8.24
CA VAL A 198 9.16 9.95 9.66
C VAL A 198 8.26 11.14 10.03
N ALA A 199 8.27 12.21 9.23
CA ALA A 199 7.46 13.40 9.47
C ALA A 199 5.95 13.09 9.41
N TYR A 200 5.53 12.26 8.46
CA TYR A 200 4.14 11.84 8.33
C TYR A 200 3.66 11.10 9.58
N TYR A 201 4.37 10.10 10.06
CA TYR A 201 3.96 9.35 11.24
C TYR A 201 4.06 10.19 12.53
N ALA A 202 5.03 11.10 12.64
CA ALA A 202 5.13 12.04 13.75
C ALA A 202 3.94 13.03 13.79
N SER A 203 3.34 13.38 12.65
CA SER A 203 2.18 14.27 12.58
C SER A 203 0.87 13.65 13.09
N LYS A 204 0.83 12.32 13.29
CA LYS A 204 -0.31 11.57 13.81
C LYS A 204 -0.27 11.39 15.34
N SER A 205 0.87 11.72 15.97
CA SER A 205 1.09 11.62 17.42
C SER A 205 0.70 12.93 18.11
#